data_7ba6cb66f204800d9c67b0cda295db11
#
_entry.id   7ba6cb66f204800d9c67b0cda295db11
#
_cell.length_a   1.000
_cell.length_b   1.000
_cell.length_c   1.000
_cell.angle_alpha   90.00
_cell.angle_beta   90.00
_cell.angle_gamma   90.00
#
_symmetry.space_group_name_H-M   'P 1'
#
loop_
_entity.id
_entity.type
_entity.pdbx_description
1 polymer ?
#
loop_
_entity_poly.entity_id
_entity_poly.type
_entity_poly.pdbx_seq_one_letter_code
_entity_poly.pdbx_strand_id
1 'polypeptide(L)'
;QRQMCIRDSPQATETFVFYLTWNFPNRKGWSSTIVGNYYSRQFADAWEVAEKVIPRMKQLEEETLLFVRSFLNSSYPETVKEAALFNLATLRSQTVFRLPSGHLMGWEGIMDRFGSCQGSCTHVWNYEMATPFLFGGLAQTMRDVEFNYATKENGLMNFRADLPLSEAAKGNSAAADGQMGCIMKLYREWQLSGDYAFLRKNWGQVKKVLSYAWTEKGWDGNQDGVMEGSQHNTMDVNYFGPNPQMGFWYMGALRAAEEMAWAMKDKSFAKKCRRLFEQGSRWMDEHLFNGEYYEHHITDPETFEFINMEGADDKIPAFQLGKGCLVDQLVGQYMAHICGLGYLGDKKHIHTTMESIMKYNYVSDFSRHFNNMRSYVMGEEAGLLMASWPKGRLEVPFPYFAEVMTGFEYCAAVGMIYEGMTDEALTCIRSIRDRFDGAKRNPFSEPECGHHYARSMASWASVIALSGFHYSAVDK
;
A
#
# COMPACT_ATOMS: atom_id res chain seq x y z
N GLN A 1 -38.45 -26.64 -23.36
CA GLN A 1 -37.92 -25.65 -24.35
C GLN A 1 -39.10 -24.90 -24.94
N ARG A 2 -39.30 -23.61 -24.58
CA ARG A 2 -40.20 -22.77 -25.36
C ARG A 2 -39.36 -22.18 -26.50
N GLN A 3 -39.66 -22.60 -27.72
CA GLN A 3 -39.14 -21.97 -28.93
C GLN A 3 -39.78 -20.60 -29.04
N MET A 4 -39.01 -19.54 -28.81
CA MET A 4 -39.45 -18.17 -29.03
C MET A 4 -39.34 -17.88 -30.52
N CYS A 5 -40.46 -17.85 -31.23
CA CYS A 5 -40.52 -17.37 -32.62
C CYS A 5 -40.56 -15.83 -32.57
N ILE A 6 -39.46 -15.19 -32.93
CA ILE A 6 -39.41 -13.75 -33.13
C ILE A 6 -39.89 -13.52 -34.57
N ARG A 7 -41.02 -12.83 -34.72
CA ARG A 7 -41.47 -12.33 -36.03
C ARG A 7 -41.22 -10.84 -36.03
N ASP A 8 -40.22 -10.46 -36.77
CA ASP A 8 -39.80 -9.08 -36.87
C ASP A 8 -40.16 -8.50 -38.23
N SER A 9 -40.42 -7.20 -38.29
CA SER A 9 -40.61 -6.50 -39.56
C SER A 9 -39.25 -6.36 -40.25
N PRO A 10 -39.21 -6.42 -41.60
CA PRO A 10 -37.97 -6.14 -42.32
C PRO A 10 -37.39 -4.78 -41.88
N GLN A 11 -36.10 -4.76 -41.52
CA GLN A 11 -35.36 -3.59 -41.02
C GLN A 11 -35.67 -3.13 -39.56
N ALA A 12 -36.44 -3.91 -38.79
CA ALA A 12 -36.53 -3.66 -37.34
C ALA A 12 -35.21 -4.10 -36.61
N THR A 13 -34.86 -3.35 -35.56
CA THR A 13 -33.76 -3.69 -34.66
C THR A 13 -34.34 -4.08 -33.34
N GLU A 14 -34.04 -5.29 -32.87
CA GLU A 14 -34.42 -5.78 -31.55
C GLU A 14 -33.19 -5.92 -30.65
N THR A 15 -33.34 -5.52 -29.40
CA THR A 15 -32.29 -5.67 -28.39
C THR A 15 -32.63 -6.79 -27.45
N PHE A 16 -31.72 -7.76 -27.35
CA PHE A 16 -31.83 -8.88 -26.42
C PHE A 16 -30.84 -8.68 -25.26
N VAL A 17 -31.34 -8.70 -24.04
CA VAL A 17 -30.51 -8.60 -22.83
C VAL A 17 -30.36 -10.00 -22.23
N PHE A 18 -29.11 -10.39 -22.03
CA PHE A 18 -28.73 -11.65 -21.38
C PHE A 18 -28.09 -11.32 -20.04
N TYR A 19 -28.51 -12.01 -18.99
CA TYR A 19 -27.89 -11.93 -17.67
C TYR A 19 -27.07 -13.17 -17.41
N LEU A 20 -25.79 -12.95 -17.02
CA LEU A 20 -24.90 -14.02 -16.56
C LEU A 20 -24.76 -13.92 -15.04
N THR A 21 -25.17 -14.97 -14.35
CA THR A 21 -25.07 -15.08 -12.90
C THR A 21 -24.22 -16.29 -12.51
N TRP A 22 -23.53 -16.19 -11.39
CA TRP A 22 -22.69 -17.26 -10.87
C TRP A 22 -22.72 -17.33 -9.34
N ASN A 23 -22.38 -18.51 -8.82
CA ASN A 23 -22.12 -18.71 -7.40
C ASN A 23 -20.99 -19.73 -7.23
N PHE A 24 -19.87 -19.32 -6.64
CA PHE A 24 -18.68 -20.15 -6.42
C PHE A 24 -18.40 -20.29 -4.93
N PRO A 25 -19.05 -21.23 -4.22
CA PRO A 25 -18.89 -21.38 -2.77
C PRO A 25 -17.55 -22.03 -2.38
N ASN A 26 -16.88 -22.74 -3.28
CA ASN A 26 -15.75 -23.62 -2.99
C ASN A 26 -14.40 -22.94 -3.15
N ARG A 27 -14.28 -21.65 -2.77
CA ARG A 27 -13.01 -20.94 -2.81
C ARG A 27 -12.05 -21.47 -1.75
N LYS A 28 -10.81 -21.69 -2.14
CA LYS A 28 -9.70 -22.02 -1.23
C LYS A 28 -8.80 -20.82 -0.92
N GLY A 29 -8.68 -19.86 -1.84
CA GLY A 29 -7.65 -18.83 -1.76
C GLY A 29 -6.27 -19.48 -1.77
N TRP A 30 -5.47 -19.20 -0.73
CA TRP A 30 -4.18 -19.87 -0.47
C TRP A 30 -4.25 -20.91 0.65
N SER A 31 -5.46 -21.29 1.06
CA SER A 31 -5.69 -22.33 2.06
C SER A 31 -5.62 -23.73 1.45
N SER A 32 -5.23 -24.71 2.23
CA SER A 32 -5.39 -26.13 1.91
C SER A 32 -6.86 -26.59 1.92
N THR A 33 -7.74 -25.86 2.62
CA THR A 33 -9.15 -26.15 2.80
C THR A 33 -10.05 -25.12 2.10
N ILE A 34 -11.34 -25.45 1.92
CA ILE A 34 -12.33 -24.50 1.39
C ILE A 34 -12.61 -23.45 2.47
N VAL A 35 -12.36 -22.18 2.15
CA VAL A 35 -12.66 -21.02 3.01
C VAL A 35 -13.95 -20.29 2.59
N GLY A 36 -14.43 -20.51 1.37
CA GLY A 36 -15.69 -19.95 0.85
C GLY A 36 -15.62 -18.49 0.39
N ASN A 37 -16.80 -17.96 0.05
CA ASN A 37 -17.01 -16.57 -0.33
C ASN A 37 -18.17 -15.94 0.45
N TYR A 38 -18.09 -14.65 0.73
CA TYR A 38 -19.13 -13.91 1.47
C TYR A 38 -20.49 -13.94 0.77
N TYR A 39 -20.53 -13.71 -0.56
CA TYR A 39 -21.75 -13.65 -1.32
C TYR A 39 -22.48 -15.02 -1.35
N SER A 40 -21.75 -16.14 -1.24
CA SER A 40 -22.32 -17.47 -1.17
C SER A 40 -23.11 -17.74 0.13
N ARG A 41 -23.04 -16.85 1.12
CA ARG A 41 -23.93 -16.85 2.28
C ARG A 41 -25.24 -16.10 2.04
N GLN A 42 -25.28 -15.25 1.03
CA GLN A 42 -26.45 -14.44 0.67
C GLN A 42 -27.31 -15.09 -0.39
N PHE A 43 -26.71 -15.99 -1.19
CA PHE A 43 -27.34 -16.67 -2.30
C PHE A 43 -26.96 -18.16 -2.28
N ALA A 44 -27.94 -19.04 -2.33
CA ALA A 44 -27.75 -20.48 -2.31
C ALA A 44 -27.10 -20.98 -3.61
N ASP A 45 -27.48 -20.38 -4.74
CA ASP A 45 -26.99 -20.75 -6.06
C ASP A 45 -27.02 -19.57 -7.06
N ALA A 46 -26.62 -19.82 -8.30
CA ALA A 46 -26.61 -18.80 -9.35
C ALA A 46 -28.01 -18.37 -9.79
N TRP A 47 -29.02 -19.23 -9.60
CA TRP A 47 -30.40 -18.88 -9.91
C TRP A 47 -30.96 -17.87 -8.88
N GLU A 48 -30.72 -18.10 -7.62
CA GLU A 48 -31.12 -17.14 -6.56
C GLU A 48 -30.41 -15.78 -6.73
N VAL A 49 -29.16 -15.77 -7.21
CA VAL A 49 -28.51 -14.51 -7.62
C VAL A 49 -29.33 -13.81 -8.71
N ALA A 50 -29.78 -14.54 -9.74
CA ALA A 50 -30.59 -13.97 -10.81
C ALA A 50 -31.92 -13.39 -10.25
N GLU A 51 -32.64 -14.16 -9.45
CA GLU A 51 -33.93 -13.75 -8.90
C GLU A 51 -33.84 -12.50 -8.00
N LYS A 52 -32.80 -12.38 -7.18
CA LYS A 52 -32.63 -11.27 -6.24
C LYS A 52 -31.94 -10.05 -6.82
N VAL A 53 -31.05 -10.22 -7.80
CA VAL A 53 -30.21 -9.13 -8.31
C VAL A 53 -30.78 -8.50 -9.58
N ILE A 54 -31.32 -9.31 -10.53
CA ILE A 54 -31.83 -8.76 -11.79
C ILE A 54 -32.89 -7.66 -11.60
N PRO A 55 -33.85 -7.78 -10.65
CA PRO A 55 -34.82 -6.69 -10.40
C PRO A 55 -34.19 -5.36 -9.98
N ARG A 56 -32.98 -5.38 -9.46
CA ARG A 56 -32.20 -4.21 -8.99
C ARG A 56 -31.19 -3.71 -10.00
N MET A 57 -31.00 -4.39 -11.14
CA MET A 57 -29.92 -4.07 -12.08
C MET A 57 -29.97 -2.61 -12.55
N LYS A 58 -31.17 -2.09 -12.85
CA LYS A 58 -31.33 -0.69 -13.28
C LYS A 58 -30.84 0.30 -12.21
N GLN A 59 -31.21 0.07 -10.95
CA GLN A 59 -30.74 0.90 -9.82
C GLN A 59 -29.20 0.82 -9.67
N LEU A 60 -28.63 -0.39 -9.71
CA LEU A 60 -27.19 -0.61 -9.57
C LEU A 60 -26.40 0.04 -10.72
N GLU A 61 -26.95 0.00 -11.93
CA GLU A 61 -26.38 0.67 -13.09
C GLU A 61 -26.42 2.19 -12.91
N GLU A 62 -27.57 2.75 -12.54
CA GLU A 62 -27.74 4.20 -12.31
C GLU A 62 -26.80 4.72 -11.23
N GLU A 63 -26.66 4.02 -10.10
CA GLU A 63 -25.73 4.37 -9.01
C GLU A 63 -24.26 4.31 -9.48
N THR A 64 -23.90 3.28 -10.23
CA THR A 64 -22.54 3.12 -10.79
C THR A 64 -22.22 4.25 -11.78
N LEU A 65 -23.15 4.52 -12.70
CA LEU A 65 -22.98 5.58 -13.69
C LEU A 65 -22.96 6.96 -13.05
N LEU A 66 -23.74 7.19 -11.98
CA LEU A 66 -23.71 8.44 -11.22
C LEU A 66 -22.33 8.69 -10.63
N PHE A 67 -21.74 7.69 -9.96
CA PHE A 67 -20.38 7.79 -9.41
C PHE A 67 -19.36 8.10 -10.49
N VAL A 68 -19.33 7.29 -11.56
CA VAL A 68 -18.35 7.44 -12.65
C VAL A 68 -18.48 8.79 -13.34
N ARG A 69 -19.71 9.19 -13.72
CA ARG A 69 -19.95 10.47 -14.39
C ARG A 69 -19.62 11.68 -13.51
N SER A 70 -19.98 11.63 -12.22
CA SER A 70 -19.63 12.69 -11.26
C SER A 70 -18.12 12.86 -11.14
N PHE A 71 -17.40 11.76 -11.10
CA PHE A 71 -15.94 11.79 -11.01
C PHE A 71 -15.29 12.28 -12.31
N LEU A 72 -15.71 11.77 -13.47
CA LEU A 72 -15.22 12.21 -14.77
C LEU A 72 -15.49 13.69 -15.06
N ASN A 73 -16.64 14.21 -14.59
CA ASN A 73 -17.02 15.63 -14.75
C ASN A 73 -16.38 16.53 -13.68
N SER A 74 -15.58 16.00 -12.77
CA SER A 74 -14.86 16.79 -11.77
C SER A 74 -13.75 17.63 -12.41
N SER A 75 -13.25 18.62 -11.68
CA SER A 75 -12.18 19.52 -12.13
C SER A 75 -10.77 18.92 -12.02
N TYR A 76 -10.63 17.67 -11.59
CA TYR A 76 -9.31 17.01 -11.53
C TYR A 76 -8.69 16.89 -12.93
N PRO A 77 -7.35 16.94 -13.05
CA PRO A 77 -6.65 16.62 -14.29
C PRO A 77 -7.03 15.24 -14.83
N GLU A 78 -7.14 15.10 -16.16
CA GLU A 78 -7.59 13.86 -16.79
C GLU A 78 -6.75 12.65 -16.37
N THR A 79 -5.43 12.81 -16.37
CA THR A 79 -4.48 11.75 -15.95
C THR A 79 -4.71 11.28 -14.52
N VAL A 80 -5.13 12.17 -13.62
CA VAL A 80 -5.47 11.84 -12.23
C VAL A 80 -6.80 11.08 -12.17
N LYS A 81 -7.81 11.50 -12.95
CA LYS A 81 -9.08 10.78 -13.05
C LYS A 81 -8.90 9.36 -13.56
N GLU A 82 -8.12 9.21 -14.62
CA GLU A 82 -7.78 7.89 -15.17
C GLU A 82 -7.04 7.03 -14.15
N ALA A 83 -5.95 7.53 -13.56
CA ALA A 83 -5.16 6.81 -12.58
C ALA A 83 -6.00 6.32 -11.39
N ALA A 84 -6.85 7.20 -10.87
CA ALA A 84 -7.70 6.88 -9.72
C ALA A 84 -8.79 5.85 -10.08
N LEU A 85 -9.56 6.08 -11.17
CA LEU A 85 -10.69 5.20 -11.54
C LEU A 85 -10.22 3.84 -12.06
N PHE A 86 -9.20 3.82 -12.93
CA PHE A 86 -8.85 2.58 -13.62
C PHE A 86 -8.18 1.59 -12.69
N ASN A 87 -7.40 2.04 -11.71
CA ASN A 87 -6.81 1.17 -10.69
C ASN A 87 -7.84 0.59 -9.70
N LEU A 88 -9.08 1.12 -9.64
CA LEU A 88 -10.18 0.47 -8.91
C LEU A 88 -10.54 -0.90 -9.48
N ALA A 89 -10.14 -1.21 -10.73
CA ALA A 89 -10.29 -2.53 -11.32
C ALA A 89 -9.64 -3.63 -10.47
N THR A 90 -8.62 -3.31 -9.70
CA THR A 90 -7.99 -4.23 -8.73
C THR A 90 -9.00 -4.79 -7.73
N LEU A 91 -9.92 -3.95 -7.21
CA LEU A 91 -10.99 -4.38 -6.30
C LEU A 91 -12.09 -5.21 -6.98
N ARG A 92 -12.15 -5.22 -8.31
CA ARG A 92 -13.08 -6.01 -9.13
C ARG A 92 -12.43 -7.25 -9.73
N SER A 93 -11.13 -7.39 -9.58
CA SER A 93 -10.35 -8.54 -10.05
C SER A 93 -10.29 -9.66 -9.01
N GLN A 94 -9.65 -10.77 -9.38
CA GLN A 94 -9.40 -11.87 -8.44
C GLN A 94 -8.25 -11.58 -7.45
N THR A 95 -7.63 -10.40 -7.52
CA THR A 95 -6.67 -9.95 -6.50
C THR A 95 -7.31 -9.93 -5.12
N VAL A 96 -8.60 -9.62 -5.03
CA VAL A 96 -9.33 -9.58 -3.76
C VAL A 96 -10.47 -10.59 -3.70
N PHE A 97 -10.79 -11.00 -2.49
CA PHE A 97 -12.00 -11.75 -2.19
C PHE A 97 -12.45 -11.51 -0.73
N ARG A 98 -13.69 -11.83 -0.45
CA ARG A 98 -14.25 -11.65 0.88
C ARG A 98 -14.63 -13.00 1.48
N LEU A 99 -14.11 -13.29 2.66
CA LEU A 99 -14.43 -14.53 3.40
C LEU A 99 -15.91 -14.52 3.87
N PRO A 100 -16.53 -15.69 4.12
CA PRO A 100 -17.87 -15.77 4.69
C PRO A 100 -18.05 -15.00 5.99
N SER A 101 -17.00 -14.84 6.78
CA SER A 101 -16.95 -14.00 7.99
C SER A 101 -17.06 -12.50 7.72
N GLY A 102 -16.92 -12.08 6.45
CA GLY A 102 -16.96 -10.69 6.03
C GLY A 102 -15.59 -10.05 5.83
N HIS A 103 -14.51 -10.68 6.24
CA HIS A 103 -13.15 -10.14 6.10
C HIS A 103 -12.71 -10.07 4.64
N LEU A 104 -12.22 -8.90 4.23
CA LEU A 104 -11.57 -8.72 2.94
C LEU A 104 -10.16 -9.28 3.01
N MET A 105 -9.83 -10.13 2.04
CA MET A 105 -8.51 -10.72 1.87
C MET A 105 -8.00 -10.40 0.47
N GLY A 106 -6.68 -10.31 0.32
CA GLY A 106 -6.06 -10.02 -0.97
C GLY A 106 -4.79 -10.80 -1.21
N TRP A 107 -4.56 -11.04 -2.49
CA TRP A 107 -3.24 -11.25 -3.06
C TRP A 107 -2.55 -9.89 -3.23
N GLU A 108 -1.29 -9.83 -3.56
CA GLU A 108 -0.67 -8.59 -4.03
C GLU A 108 -1.14 -8.27 -5.46
N GLY A 109 -1.22 -9.29 -6.30
CA GLY A 109 -1.72 -9.25 -7.66
C GLY A 109 -2.21 -10.62 -8.10
N ILE A 110 -2.52 -10.78 -9.40
CA ILE A 110 -2.95 -12.06 -9.97
C ILE A 110 -2.12 -12.42 -11.20
N MET A 111 -1.97 -13.71 -11.41
CA MET A 111 -1.48 -14.34 -12.62
C MET A 111 -2.59 -15.16 -13.29
N ASP A 112 -2.36 -15.70 -14.47
CA ASP A 112 -3.40 -16.40 -15.25
C ASP A 112 -4.05 -17.58 -14.50
N ARG A 113 -3.30 -18.26 -13.63
CA ARG A 113 -3.74 -19.50 -12.96
C ARG A 113 -3.82 -19.41 -11.45
N PHE A 114 -3.18 -18.42 -10.83
CA PHE A 114 -3.11 -18.27 -9.37
C PHE A 114 -2.88 -16.82 -8.99
N GLY A 115 -3.10 -16.50 -7.72
CA GLY A 115 -2.73 -15.21 -7.16
C GLY A 115 -1.25 -15.13 -6.87
N SER A 116 -0.70 -13.94 -6.95
CA SER A 116 0.69 -13.64 -6.64
C SER A 116 0.83 -13.12 -5.22
N CYS A 117 1.75 -13.66 -4.44
CA CYS A 117 2.11 -13.20 -3.10
C CYS A 117 0.86 -13.05 -2.19
N GLN A 118 0.50 -14.14 -1.53
CA GLN A 118 -0.71 -14.26 -0.71
C GLN A 118 -0.66 -13.46 0.60
N GLY A 119 -1.80 -13.43 1.30
CA GLY A 119 -1.85 -13.10 2.72
C GLY A 119 -2.12 -11.65 3.03
N SER A 120 -2.69 -10.86 2.11
CA SER A 120 -2.90 -9.41 2.31
C SER A 120 -1.62 -8.73 2.79
N CYS A 121 -0.53 -8.99 2.08
CA CYS A 121 0.84 -8.59 2.43
C CYS A 121 0.88 -7.15 2.95
N THR A 122 1.28 -6.97 4.21
CA THR A 122 1.17 -5.68 4.91
C THR A 122 1.96 -4.58 4.23
N HIS A 123 3.18 -4.87 3.78
CA HIS A 123 4.05 -3.88 3.14
C HIS A 123 3.68 -3.58 1.67
N VAL A 124 2.66 -4.24 1.11
CA VAL A 124 2.06 -3.88 -0.18
C VAL A 124 0.73 -3.16 0.04
N TRP A 125 -0.14 -3.71 0.90
CA TRP A 125 -1.44 -3.13 1.21
C TRP A 125 -1.37 -1.84 2.05
N ASN A 126 -0.20 -1.44 2.55
CA ASN A 126 0.01 -0.14 3.20
C ASN A 126 -0.05 1.03 2.22
N TYR A 127 0.21 0.79 0.94
CA TYR A 127 0.22 1.83 -0.10
C TYR A 127 -1.17 2.14 -0.66
N GLU A 128 -2.10 1.21 -0.52
CA GLU A 128 -3.44 1.25 -1.09
C GLU A 128 -4.30 2.32 -0.39
N MET A 129 -4.93 3.22 -1.17
CA MET A 129 -5.73 4.33 -0.66
C MET A 129 -7.18 4.34 -1.15
N ALA A 130 -7.57 3.44 -2.06
CA ALA A 130 -8.94 3.41 -2.56
C ALA A 130 -9.92 2.81 -1.54
N THR A 131 -9.59 1.66 -0.95
CA THR A 131 -10.49 0.95 -0.03
C THR A 131 -10.90 1.78 1.20
N PRO A 132 -9.97 2.45 1.91
CA PRO A 132 -10.36 3.19 3.12
C PRO A 132 -11.27 4.39 2.86
N PHE A 133 -11.10 5.06 1.71
CA PHE A 133 -11.90 6.24 1.37
C PHE A 133 -13.23 5.90 0.67
N LEU A 134 -13.29 4.77 -0.05
CA LEU A 134 -14.51 4.34 -0.77
C LEU A 134 -15.30 3.25 -0.03
N PHE A 135 -14.62 2.38 0.70
CA PHE A 135 -15.19 1.18 1.32
C PHE A 135 -14.65 0.97 2.73
N GLY A 136 -14.76 2.00 3.59
CA GLY A 136 -14.17 2.03 4.93
C GLY A 136 -14.50 0.81 5.79
N GLY A 137 -15.73 0.26 5.68
CA GLY A 137 -16.09 -0.97 6.38
C GLY A 137 -15.27 -2.20 5.94
N LEU A 138 -14.86 -2.28 4.66
CA LEU A 138 -13.97 -3.35 4.20
C LEU A 138 -12.54 -3.12 4.72
N ALA A 139 -12.06 -1.88 4.70
CA ALA A 139 -10.74 -1.53 5.26
C ALA A 139 -10.64 -1.93 6.75
N GLN A 140 -11.68 -1.67 7.55
CA GLN A 140 -11.72 -2.08 8.96
C GLN A 140 -11.64 -3.62 9.14
N THR A 141 -12.22 -4.42 8.21
CA THR A 141 -12.09 -5.87 8.28
C THR A 141 -10.66 -6.36 8.02
N MET A 142 -9.90 -5.66 7.16
CA MET A 142 -8.46 -5.95 6.98
C MET A 142 -7.67 -5.65 8.26
N ARG A 143 -7.97 -4.53 8.94
CA ARG A 143 -7.37 -4.22 10.27
C ARG A 143 -7.67 -5.28 11.30
N ASP A 144 -8.90 -5.82 11.28
CA ASP A 144 -9.25 -6.92 12.19
C ASP A 144 -8.38 -8.16 11.94
N VAL A 145 -8.12 -8.52 10.69
CA VAL A 145 -7.20 -9.63 10.35
C VAL A 145 -5.78 -9.35 10.84
N GLU A 146 -5.23 -8.18 10.54
CA GLU A 146 -3.87 -7.81 10.89
C GLU A 146 -3.64 -7.82 12.41
N PHE A 147 -4.51 -7.16 13.17
CA PHE A 147 -4.31 -6.97 14.60
C PHE A 147 -4.80 -8.14 15.46
N ASN A 148 -5.89 -8.82 15.06
CA ASN A 148 -6.54 -9.82 15.92
C ASN A 148 -6.33 -11.28 15.47
N TYR A 149 -5.88 -11.50 14.22
CA TYR A 149 -5.60 -12.85 13.71
C TYR A 149 -4.13 -13.06 13.35
N ALA A 150 -3.48 -12.09 12.71
CA ALA A 150 -2.10 -12.24 12.24
C ALA A 150 -1.04 -11.78 13.25
N THR A 151 -1.42 -11.17 14.38
CA THR A 151 -0.53 -10.70 15.43
C THR A 151 -0.37 -11.73 16.54
N LYS A 152 0.88 -12.06 16.89
CA LYS A 152 1.26 -12.97 17.98
C LYS A 152 1.21 -12.28 19.35
N GLU A 153 1.29 -13.08 20.41
CA GLU A 153 1.28 -12.58 21.80
C GLU A 153 2.43 -11.62 22.12
N ASN A 154 3.59 -11.81 21.48
CA ASN A 154 4.76 -10.92 21.63
C ASN A 154 4.68 -9.63 20.81
N GLY A 155 3.61 -9.43 20.02
CA GLY A 155 3.40 -8.26 19.17
C GLY A 155 3.96 -8.37 17.75
N LEU A 156 4.61 -9.47 17.38
CA LEU A 156 4.98 -9.74 16.00
C LEU A 156 3.73 -9.87 15.15
N MET A 157 3.57 -9.00 14.17
CA MET A 157 2.52 -9.09 13.15
C MET A 157 3.09 -9.84 11.94
N ASN A 158 2.55 -11.03 11.67
CA ASN A 158 2.95 -11.77 10.47
C ASN A 158 2.61 -10.94 9.23
N PHE A 159 3.59 -10.64 8.39
CA PHE A 159 3.40 -9.73 7.25
C PHE A 159 2.49 -10.30 6.15
N ARG A 160 2.24 -11.61 6.17
CA ARG A 160 1.29 -12.34 5.32
C ARG A 160 0.41 -13.22 6.17
N ALA A 161 -0.88 -12.96 6.20
CA ALA A 161 -1.85 -13.75 6.94
C ALA A 161 -2.13 -15.08 6.24
N ASP A 162 -1.95 -16.19 6.91
CA ASP A 162 -2.33 -17.52 6.40
C ASP A 162 -3.85 -17.73 6.45
N LEU A 163 -4.34 -18.73 5.73
CA LEU A 163 -5.74 -19.17 5.72
C LEU A 163 -5.83 -20.65 6.05
N PRO A 164 -6.90 -21.07 6.77
CA PRO A 164 -7.99 -20.26 7.34
C PRO A 164 -7.51 -19.26 8.39
N LEU A 165 -8.35 -18.30 8.80
CA LEU A 165 -7.95 -17.22 9.74
C LEU A 165 -7.39 -17.74 11.08
N SER A 166 -7.74 -18.94 11.51
CA SER A 166 -7.12 -19.60 12.67
C SER A 166 -5.60 -19.84 12.51
N GLU A 167 -5.10 -19.82 11.30
CA GLU A 167 -3.68 -20.01 10.95
C GLU A 167 -2.98 -18.68 10.61
N ALA A 168 -3.68 -17.55 10.66
CA ALA A 168 -3.16 -16.26 10.14
C ALA A 168 -1.82 -15.83 10.77
N ALA A 169 -1.59 -16.17 12.03
CA ALA A 169 -0.34 -15.89 12.74
C ALA A 169 0.71 -16.99 12.65
N LYS A 170 0.55 -17.99 11.76
CA LYS A 170 1.46 -19.15 11.68
C LYS A 170 2.89 -18.76 11.24
N GLY A 171 3.03 -17.79 10.35
CA GLY A 171 4.32 -17.25 9.96
C GLY A 171 5.10 -16.63 11.13
N ASN A 172 6.42 -16.46 10.96
CA ASN A 172 7.32 -15.92 11.99
C ASN A 172 8.07 -14.67 11.51
N SER A 173 7.56 -13.99 10.49
CA SER A 173 8.23 -12.84 9.92
C SER A 173 7.34 -11.62 9.95
N ALA A 174 7.84 -10.54 10.53
CA ALA A 174 7.26 -9.21 10.42
C ALA A 174 8.04 -8.40 9.39
N ALA A 175 7.34 -7.62 8.58
CA ALA A 175 7.96 -6.57 7.78
C ALA A 175 7.93 -5.27 8.58
N ALA A 176 9.06 -4.58 8.68
CA ALA A 176 9.19 -3.39 9.52
C ALA A 176 8.28 -2.25 9.03
N ASP A 177 8.30 -1.95 7.73
CA ASP A 177 7.37 -1.05 7.05
C ASP A 177 5.91 -1.52 7.15
N GLY A 178 5.69 -2.82 6.97
CA GLY A 178 4.38 -3.44 7.05
C GLY A 178 3.71 -3.24 8.40
N GLN A 179 4.42 -3.61 9.47
CA GLN A 179 3.91 -3.53 10.84
C GLN A 179 3.65 -2.10 11.29
N MET A 180 4.57 -1.17 11.00
CA MET A 180 4.41 0.24 11.33
C MET A 180 3.29 0.89 10.52
N GLY A 181 3.21 0.64 9.24
CA GLY A 181 2.16 1.15 8.37
C GLY A 181 0.76 0.66 8.75
N CYS A 182 0.62 -0.57 9.29
CA CYS A 182 -0.67 -1.06 9.79
C CYS A 182 -1.19 -0.23 10.97
N ILE A 183 -0.31 0.29 11.83
CA ILE A 183 -0.69 1.20 12.93
C ILE A 183 -1.25 2.51 12.35
N MET A 184 -0.59 3.08 11.36
CA MET A 184 -1.07 4.30 10.68
C MET A 184 -2.41 4.08 9.96
N LYS A 185 -2.59 2.91 9.31
CA LYS A 185 -3.86 2.55 8.68
C LYS A 185 -5.00 2.42 9.71
N LEU A 186 -4.75 1.82 10.86
CA LEU A 186 -5.77 1.71 11.91
C LEU A 186 -6.17 3.07 12.45
N TYR A 187 -5.21 3.98 12.63
CA TYR A 187 -5.48 5.38 12.97
C TYR A 187 -6.34 6.06 11.91
N ARG A 188 -6.02 5.91 10.62
CA ARG A 188 -6.77 6.47 9.50
C ARG A 188 -8.23 5.99 9.49
N GLU A 189 -8.45 4.67 9.60
CA GLU A 189 -9.82 4.11 9.61
C GLU A 189 -10.61 4.56 10.85
N TRP A 190 -9.97 4.72 12.00
CA TRP A 190 -10.60 5.31 13.17
C TRP A 190 -10.93 6.79 12.95
N GLN A 191 -10.00 7.58 12.44
CA GLN A 191 -10.19 8.99 12.12
C GLN A 191 -11.35 9.20 11.12
N LEU A 192 -11.40 8.42 10.04
CA LEU A 192 -12.45 8.51 9.03
C LEU A 192 -13.81 8.07 9.54
N SER A 193 -13.88 7.08 10.41
CA SER A 193 -15.16 6.54 10.90
C SER A 193 -15.67 7.20 12.18
N GLY A 194 -14.80 7.74 13.01
CA GLY A 194 -15.13 8.19 14.38
C GLY A 194 -15.55 7.05 15.33
N ASP A 195 -15.34 5.79 14.93
CA ASP A 195 -15.78 4.64 15.72
C ASP A 195 -14.84 4.32 16.88
N TYR A 196 -15.19 4.85 18.04
CA TYR A 196 -14.47 4.54 19.29
C TYR A 196 -14.61 3.08 19.74
N ALA A 197 -15.63 2.34 19.31
CA ALA A 197 -15.71 0.92 19.61
C ALA A 197 -14.64 0.14 18.83
N PHE A 198 -14.43 0.50 17.57
CA PHE A 198 -13.34 -0.03 16.75
C PHE A 198 -11.98 0.25 17.38
N LEU A 199 -11.72 1.49 17.80
CA LEU A 199 -10.46 1.83 18.44
C LEU A 199 -10.26 1.06 19.76
N ARG A 200 -11.27 1.02 20.64
CA ARG A 200 -11.20 0.29 21.92
C ARG A 200 -10.93 -1.20 21.74
N LYS A 201 -11.59 -1.83 20.76
CA LYS A 201 -11.38 -3.23 20.43
C LYS A 201 -9.93 -3.53 20.11
N ASN A 202 -9.28 -2.65 19.35
CA ASN A 202 -7.94 -2.87 18.81
C ASN A 202 -6.80 -2.25 19.66
N TRP A 203 -7.09 -1.36 20.62
CA TRP A 203 -6.07 -0.59 21.33
C TRP A 203 -4.99 -1.44 22.01
N GLY A 204 -5.40 -2.53 22.67
CA GLY A 204 -4.46 -3.46 23.30
C GLY A 204 -3.45 -4.05 22.30
N GLN A 205 -3.95 -4.41 21.12
CA GLN A 205 -3.11 -4.97 20.05
C GLN A 205 -2.21 -3.89 19.41
N VAL A 206 -2.71 -2.67 19.19
CA VAL A 206 -1.89 -1.55 18.70
C VAL A 206 -0.66 -1.34 19.59
N LYS A 207 -0.85 -1.35 20.92
CA LYS A 207 0.27 -1.23 21.87
C LYS A 207 1.24 -2.40 21.77
N LYS A 208 0.75 -3.63 21.67
CA LYS A 208 1.61 -4.82 21.50
C LYS A 208 2.42 -4.73 20.21
N VAL A 209 1.77 -4.41 19.11
CA VAL A 209 2.38 -4.31 17.77
C VAL A 209 3.48 -3.25 17.76
N LEU A 210 3.21 -2.06 18.28
CA LEU A 210 4.24 -1.01 18.36
C LEU A 210 5.37 -1.38 19.32
N SER A 211 5.03 -1.98 20.48
CA SER A 211 6.02 -2.36 21.49
C SER A 211 6.93 -3.51 21.05
N TYR A 212 6.59 -4.24 19.98
CA TYR A 212 7.49 -5.22 19.38
C TYR A 212 8.82 -4.58 18.95
N ALA A 213 8.79 -3.36 18.43
CA ALA A 213 10.01 -2.61 18.08
C ALA A 213 10.94 -2.37 19.29
N TRP A 214 10.39 -2.32 20.51
CA TRP A 214 11.11 -2.01 21.75
C TRP A 214 11.58 -3.24 22.51
N THR A 215 11.39 -4.44 21.97
CA THR A 215 11.96 -5.65 22.57
C THR A 215 13.49 -5.66 22.40
N GLU A 216 14.21 -6.43 23.22
CA GLU A 216 15.67 -6.49 23.20
C GLU A 216 16.26 -6.78 21.80
N LYS A 217 15.57 -7.58 21.00
CA LYS A 217 15.93 -7.90 19.61
C LYS A 217 15.00 -7.19 18.59
N GLY A 218 14.30 -6.16 19.02
CA GLY A 218 13.42 -5.36 18.16
C GLY A 218 14.18 -4.26 17.40
N TRP A 219 13.46 -3.57 16.55
CA TRP A 219 14.06 -2.56 15.67
C TRP A 219 14.49 -1.27 16.38
N ASP A 220 13.96 -0.98 17.58
CA ASP A 220 14.34 0.15 18.45
C ASP A 220 14.47 -0.38 19.89
N GLY A 221 15.35 -1.34 20.08
CA GLY A 221 15.51 -2.05 21.36
C GLY A 221 16.05 -1.16 22.49
N ASN A 222 16.86 -0.14 22.15
CA ASN A 222 17.40 0.86 23.10
C ASN A 222 16.39 2.00 23.38
N GLN A 223 15.27 2.08 22.64
CA GLN A 223 14.18 3.04 22.79
C GLN A 223 14.64 4.51 22.66
N ASP A 224 15.47 4.79 21.68
CA ASP A 224 15.91 6.13 21.32
C ASP A 224 15.11 6.76 20.16
N GLY A 225 14.20 5.99 19.55
CA GLY A 225 13.35 6.42 18.43
C GLY A 225 13.95 6.13 17.07
N VAL A 226 15.08 5.45 16.98
CA VAL A 226 15.74 5.10 15.71
C VAL A 226 15.56 3.61 15.43
N MET A 227 15.10 3.28 14.22
CA MET A 227 15.04 1.89 13.78
C MET A 227 16.41 1.41 13.35
N GLU A 228 16.86 0.33 13.95
CA GLU A 228 18.12 -0.33 13.71
C GLU A 228 17.89 -1.82 13.47
N GLY A 229 18.95 -2.60 13.42
CA GLY A 229 18.85 -4.04 13.27
C GLY A 229 18.40 -4.50 11.90
N SER A 230 17.90 -5.73 11.85
CA SER A 230 17.44 -6.39 10.64
C SER A 230 15.99 -5.99 10.33
N GLN A 231 15.76 -5.28 9.25
CA GLN A 231 14.48 -4.71 8.86
C GLN A 231 14.01 -5.31 7.53
N HIS A 232 13.25 -6.41 7.60
CA HIS A 232 12.56 -6.94 6.42
C HIS A 232 11.55 -5.93 5.90
N ASN A 233 11.51 -5.72 4.58
CA ASN A 233 10.72 -4.65 3.97
C ASN A 233 10.26 -4.99 2.55
N THR A 234 9.52 -4.07 1.96
CA THR A 234 8.89 -4.21 0.63
C THR A 234 9.87 -4.38 -0.54
N MET A 235 11.18 -4.21 -0.32
CA MET A 235 12.21 -4.53 -1.32
C MET A 235 12.58 -6.02 -1.31
N ASP A 236 11.86 -6.84 -0.53
CA ASP A 236 12.10 -8.29 -0.30
C ASP A 236 13.51 -8.60 0.22
N VAL A 237 14.08 -7.67 0.96
CA VAL A 237 15.39 -7.77 1.60
C VAL A 237 15.34 -7.33 3.05
N ASN A 238 16.39 -7.59 3.79
CA ASN A 238 16.58 -7.01 5.10
C ASN A 238 17.54 -5.83 4.99
N TYR A 239 17.10 -4.63 5.35
CA TYR A 239 18.00 -3.51 5.56
C TYR A 239 18.60 -3.60 6.96
N PHE A 240 19.88 -3.22 7.08
CA PHE A 240 20.64 -3.23 8.31
C PHE A 240 21.05 -1.83 8.69
N GLY A 241 20.56 -1.37 9.83
CA GLY A 241 20.81 -0.04 10.33
C GLY A 241 19.78 1.02 9.92
N PRO A 242 19.94 2.24 10.43
CA PRO A 242 19.01 3.31 10.20
C PRO A 242 18.89 3.70 8.73
N ASN A 243 17.65 3.79 8.26
CA ASN A 243 17.35 4.17 6.87
C ASN A 243 16.05 4.98 6.81
N PRO A 244 15.87 5.83 5.78
CA PRO A 244 14.71 6.70 5.70
C PRO A 244 13.40 5.95 5.50
N GLN A 245 13.36 4.90 4.69
CA GLN A 245 12.13 4.18 4.36
C GLN A 245 11.45 3.62 5.61
N MET A 246 12.19 2.86 6.43
CA MET A 246 11.66 2.31 7.68
C MET A 246 11.49 3.39 8.74
N GLY A 247 12.44 4.32 8.83
CA GLY A 247 12.40 5.41 9.80
C GLY A 247 11.14 6.26 9.69
N PHE A 248 10.75 6.70 8.49
CA PHE A 248 9.53 7.48 8.30
C PHE A 248 8.25 6.70 8.59
N TRP A 249 8.19 5.39 8.28
CA TRP A 249 7.07 4.55 8.73
C TRP A 249 6.98 4.49 10.25
N TYR A 250 8.11 4.34 10.93
CA TYR A 250 8.15 4.29 12.40
C TYR A 250 7.74 5.62 13.03
N MET A 251 8.26 6.76 12.53
CA MET A 251 7.85 8.09 13.01
C MET A 251 6.34 8.29 12.83
N GLY A 252 5.80 7.88 11.71
CA GLY A 252 4.36 7.92 11.43
C GLY A 252 3.55 7.04 12.39
N ALA A 253 4.03 5.82 12.66
CA ALA A 253 3.39 4.91 13.62
C ALA A 253 3.40 5.46 15.06
N LEU A 254 4.51 6.06 15.50
CA LEU A 254 4.61 6.74 16.81
C LEU A 254 3.60 7.89 16.92
N ARG A 255 3.49 8.72 15.88
CA ARG A 255 2.53 9.82 15.86
C ARG A 255 1.08 9.33 15.87
N ALA A 256 0.75 8.34 15.04
CA ALA A 256 -0.59 7.73 15.00
C ALA A 256 -0.95 7.09 16.36
N ALA A 257 -0.02 6.36 16.96
CA ALA A 257 -0.23 5.73 18.26
C ALA A 257 -0.34 6.74 19.39
N GLU A 258 0.37 7.86 19.33
CA GLU A 258 0.22 8.96 20.29
C GLU A 258 -1.20 9.53 20.27
N GLU A 259 -1.73 9.87 19.08
CA GLU A 259 -3.10 10.41 18.94
C GLU A 259 -4.15 9.43 19.47
N MET A 260 -4.02 8.14 19.12
CA MET A 260 -4.90 7.08 19.63
C MET A 260 -4.78 6.94 21.15
N ALA A 261 -3.57 7.05 21.72
CA ALA A 261 -3.34 6.97 23.16
C ALA A 261 -4.01 8.12 23.92
N TRP A 262 -3.95 9.35 23.40
CA TRP A 262 -4.68 10.48 23.96
C TRP A 262 -6.19 10.25 23.98
N ALA A 263 -6.75 9.75 22.87
CA ALA A 263 -8.17 9.39 22.77
C ALA A 263 -8.57 8.28 23.76
N MET A 264 -7.68 7.32 23.97
CA MET A 264 -7.87 6.22 24.94
C MET A 264 -7.52 6.60 26.39
N LYS A 265 -7.12 7.84 26.65
CA LYS A 265 -6.69 8.35 27.97
C LYS A 265 -5.45 7.63 28.54
N ASP A 266 -4.66 6.99 27.69
CA ASP A 266 -3.39 6.33 28.04
C ASP A 266 -2.23 7.33 27.96
N LYS A 267 -2.21 8.25 28.92
CA LYS A 267 -1.26 9.38 28.94
C LYS A 267 0.21 8.94 28.97
N SER A 268 0.50 7.82 29.62
CA SER A 268 1.88 7.34 29.72
C SER A 268 2.41 6.84 28.37
N PHE A 269 1.57 6.10 27.65
CA PHE A 269 1.90 5.62 26.32
C PHE A 269 2.00 6.75 25.29
N ALA A 270 1.08 7.73 25.35
CA ALA A 270 1.14 8.92 24.51
C ALA A 270 2.45 9.69 24.67
N LYS A 271 2.86 9.97 25.94
CA LYS A 271 4.13 10.66 26.25
C LYS A 271 5.35 9.86 25.78
N LYS A 272 5.31 8.51 25.89
CA LYS A 272 6.38 7.67 25.39
C LYS A 272 6.50 7.78 23.86
N CYS A 273 5.39 7.66 23.14
CA CYS A 273 5.37 7.79 21.67
C CYS A 273 5.89 9.17 21.24
N ARG A 274 5.42 10.26 21.89
CA ARG A 274 5.89 11.62 21.60
C ARG A 274 7.40 11.74 21.78
N ARG A 275 7.94 11.30 22.92
CA ARG A 275 9.38 11.37 23.20
C ARG A 275 10.20 10.62 22.13
N LEU A 276 9.81 9.40 21.79
CA LEU A 276 10.52 8.59 20.78
C LEU A 276 10.43 9.26 19.41
N PHE A 277 9.26 9.78 19.04
CA PHE A 277 9.09 10.54 17.80
C PHE A 277 10.03 11.75 17.74
N GLU A 278 10.07 12.60 18.77
CA GLU A 278 10.89 13.81 18.79
C GLU A 278 12.40 13.50 18.74
N GLN A 279 12.81 12.43 19.41
CA GLN A 279 14.19 11.96 19.38
C GLN A 279 14.56 11.40 18.00
N GLY A 280 13.77 10.46 17.49
CA GLY A 280 14.04 9.79 16.21
C GLY A 280 13.95 10.73 15.00
N SER A 281 12.94 11.61 14.95
CA SER A 281 12.78 12.61 13.89
C SER A 281 14.02 13.52 13.81
N ARG A 282 14.46 14.06 14.96
CA ARG A 282 15.66 14.89 15.01
C ARG A 282 16.90 14.12 14.58
N TRP A 283 17.06 12.89 15.10
CA TRP A 283 18.21 12.07 14.77
C TRP A 283 18.29 11.76 13.25
N MET A 284 17.17 11.45 12.64
CA MET A 284 17.11 11.20 11.18
C MET A 284 17.50 12.44 10.37
N ASP A 285 17.01 13.61 10.74
CA ASP A 285 17.36 14.87 10.07
C ASP A 285 18.85 15.23 10.23
N GLU A 286 19.43 14.98 11.40
CA GLU A 286 20.83 15.30 11.69
C GLU A 286 21.82 14.30 11.09
N HIS A 287 21.42 13.01 10.95
CA HIS A 287 22.37 11.95 10.58
C HIS A 287 22.12 11.32 9.22
N LEU A 288 20.87 11.24 8.75
CA LEU A 288 20.57 10.60 7.48
C LEU A 288 20.43 11.59 6.33
N PHE A 289 20.11 12.85 6.58
CA PHE A 289 19.99 13.85 5.54
C PHE A 289 21.37 14.35 5.05
N ASN A 290 21.67 14.11 3.77
CA ASN A 290 23.00 14.43 3.21
C ASN A 290 23.10 15.80 2.54
N GLY A 291 22.09 16.66 2.74
CA GLY A 291 21.95 17.98 2.12
C GLY A 291 21.08 18.01 0.86
N GLU A 292 20.72 16.85 0.30
CA GLU A 292 19.86 16.72 -0.87
C GLU A 292 18.71 15.70 -0.61
N TYR A 293 19.01 14.55 0.02
CA TYR A 293 18.05 13.49 0.33
C TYR A 293 18.54 12.67 1.52
N TYR A 294 17.72 11.74 2.03
CA TYR A 294 18.11 10.88 3.14
C TYR A 294 18.82 9.63 2.65
N GLU A 295 19.87 9.21 3.35
CA GLU A 295 20.69 8.04 3.07
C GLU A 295 20.42 6.91 4.07
N HIS A 296 20.80 5.70 3.72
CA HIS A 296 20.81 4.53 4.59
C HIS A 296 22.21 4.36 5.22
N HIS A 297 22.31 4.45 6.51
CA HIS A 297 23.50 4.14 7.28
C HIS A 297 23.55 2.64 7.59
N ILE A 298 24.33 1.91 6.80
CA ILE A 298 24.46 0.46 6.92
C ILE A 298 25.27 0.12 8.19
N THR A 299 24.75 -0.77 9.04
CA THR A 299 25.45 -1.31 10.20
C THR A 299 25.96 -2.70 9.94
N ASP A 300 27.00 -3.11 10.68
CA ASP A 300 27.63 -4.42 10.55
C ASP A 300 26.66 -5.53 10.98
N PRO A 301 26.40 -6.54 10.12
CA PRO A 301 25.56 -7.67 10.47
C PRO A 301 26.10 -8.56 11.61
N GLU A 302 27.37 -8.48 11.99
CA GLU A 302 27.93 -9.24 13.13
C GLU A 302 27.22 -8.95 14.46
N THR A 303 26.52 -7.81 14.56
CA THR A 303 25.70 -7.47 15.74
C THR A 303 24.35 -8.18 15.78
N PHE A 304 23.96 -8.87 14.70
CA PHE A 304 22.66 -9.50 14.55
C PHE A 304 22.82 -10.94 14.04
N GLU A 305 22.13 -11.93 14.64
CA GLU A 305 22.14 -13.34 14.19
C GLU A 305 21.72 -13.45 12.71
N PHE A 306 22.60 -13.98 11.82
CA PHE A 306 22.41 -13.87 10.38
C PHE A 306 22.35 -15.11 9.52
N ILE A 307 21.58 -14.95 8.43
CA ILE A 307 21.53 -15.82 7.25
C ILE A 307 22.75 -15.48 6.38
N ASN A 308 23.69 -16.40 6.22
CA ASN A 308 24.76 -16.30 5.24
C ASN A 308 24.18 -16.23 3.83
N MET A 309 24.35 -15.09 3.15
CA MET A 309 24.21 -15.03 1.70
C MET A 309 25.59 -15.12 1.05
N GLU A 310 25.81 -16.14 0.21
CA GLU A 310 27.04 -16.29 -0.55
C GLU A 310 27.26 -15.05 -1.44
N GLY A 311 28.43 -14.43 -1.34
CA GLY A 311 28.89 -13.34 -2.20
C GLY A 311 28.82 -11.93 -1.60
N ALA A 312 28.57 -11.78 -0.29
CA ALA A 312 28.76 -10.49 0.40
C ALA A 312 30.23 -10.25 0.73
N ASP A 313 30.69 -9.02 0.52
CA ASP A 313 31.93 -8.54 1.16
C ASP A 313 31.75 -8.69 2.68
N ASP A 314 32.75 -9.24 3.38
CA ASP A 314 32.72 -9.57 4.82
C ASP A 314 32.38 -8.38 5.74
N LYS A 315 32.24 -7.16 5.20
CA LYS A 315 32.00 -5.92 5.96
C LYS A 315 30.70 -5.18 5.62
N ILE A 316 30.07 -5.44 4.48
CA ILE A 316 28.84 -4.76 4.06
C ILE A 316 27.84 -5.82 3.61
N PRO A 317 26.66 -5.93 4.24
CA PRO A 317 25.65 -6.88 3.79
C PRO A 317 25.22 -6.55 2.36
N ALA A 318 25.01 -7.59 1.55
CA ALA A 318 24.45 -7.44 0.20
C ALA A 318 23.03 -6.86 0.23
N PHE A 319 22.59 -6.33 -0.89
CA PHE A 319 21.23 -5.88 -1.11
C PHE A 319 20.78 -4.67 -0.25
N GLN A 320 21.71 -3.78 0.09
CA GLN A 320 21.41 -2.57 0.83
C GLN A 320 21.18 -1.37 -0.09
N LEU A 321 20.68 -0.27 0.47
CA LEU A 321 20.49 0.99 -0.25
C LEU A 321 21.76 1.89 -0.20
N GLY A 322 22.37 2.03 0.97
CA GLY A 322 23.53 2.92 1.19
C GLY A 322 23.21 4.37 0.82
N LYS A 323 24.07 4.97 0.00
CA LYS A 323 23.93 6.37 -0.47
C LYS A 323 22.94 6.54 -1.65
N GLY A 324 22.03 5.60 -1.84
CA GLY A 324 21.02 5.66 -2.90
C GLY A 324 19.91 6.66 -2.60
N CYS A 325 19.50 7.42 -3.62
CA CYS A 325 18.26 8.18 -3.60
C CYS A 325 17.12 7.23 -3.96
N LEU A 326 16.38 6.78 -2.96
CA LEU A 326 15.25 5.86 -3.13
C LEU A 326 13.98 6.64 -3.43
N VAL A 327 13.20 6.22 -4.42
CA VAL A 327 11.90 6.85 -4.74
C VAL A 327 10.92 6.79 -3.57
N ASP A 328 11.00 5.73 -2.78
CA ASP A 328 10.09 5.42 -1.66
C ASP A 328 10.61 5.86 -0.28
N GLN A 329 11.68 6.65 -0.23
CA GLN A 329 12.30 7.03 1.05
C GLN A 329 11.39 7.82 1.99
N LEU A 330 10.39 8.54 1.45
CA LEU A 330 9.45 9.36 2.20
C LEU A 330 8.03 8.77 2.26
N VAL A 331 7.86 7.47 2.06
CA VAL A 331 6.53 6.84 2.04
C VAL A 331 5.78 6.98 3.39
N GLY A 332 6.48 6.93 4.51
CA GLY A 332 5.88 7.20 5.82
C GLY A 332 5.38 8.65 5.95
N GLN A 333 6.11 9.62 5.39
CA GLN A 333 5.68 11.02 5.33
C GLN A 333 4.46 11.20 4.43
N TYR A 334 4.41 10.55 3.25
CA TYR A 334 3.24 10.49 2.39
C TYR A 334 2.00 10.04 3.17
N MET A 335 2.10 8.94 3.91
CA MET A 335 1.00 8.43 4.72
C MET A 335 0.64 9.39 5.87
N ALA A 336 1.61 10.05 6.48
CA ALA A 336 1.38 11.04 7.54
C ALA A 336 0.59 12.26 7.04
N HIS A 337 0.88 12.74 5.84
CA HIS A 337 0.09 13.81 5.21
C HIS A 337 -1.37 13.38 5.00
N ILE A 338 -1.61 12.19 4.47
CA ILE A 338 -2.97 11.65 4.26
C ILE A 338 -3.73 11.52 5.59
N CYS A 339 -3.04 11.12 6.66
CA CYS A 339 -3.60 10.99 8.01
C CYS A 339 -3.71 12.33 8.76
N GLY A 340 -3.20 13.44 8.23
CA GLY A 340 -3.17 14.73 8.92
C GLY A 340 -2.24 14.76 10.14
N LEU A 341 -1.21 13.91 10.19
CA LEU A 341 -0.26 13.82 11.29
C LEU A 341 0.87 14.87 11.22
N GLY A 342 0.92 15.64 10.13
CA GLY A 342 1.93 16.68 9.89
C GLY A 342 3.26 16.13 9.40
N TYR A 343 4.30 16.93 9.56
CA TYR A 343 5.66 16.54 9.16
C TYR A 343 6.30 15.59 10.18
N LEU A 344 6.94 14.55 9.68
CA LEU A 344 7.68 13.57 10.47
C LEU A 344 9.17 13.87 10.57
N GLY A 345 9.68 14.77 9.74
CA GLY A 345 11.03 15.31 9.72
C GLY A 345 11.02 16.82 9.44
N ASP A 346 12.18 17.43 9.23
CA ASP A 346 12.27 18.84 8.86
C ASP A 346 11.60 19.10 7.51
N LYS A 347 10.71 20.09 7.47
CA LYS A 347 9.93 20.42 6.27
C LYS A 347 10.81 20.74 5.06
N LYS A 348 11.93 21.42 5.26
CA LYS A 348 12.83 21.77 4.15
C LYS A 348 13.56 20.55 3.63
N HIS A 349 13.98 19.65 4.54
CA HIS A 349 14.60 18.39 4.14
C HIS A 349 13.63 17.51 3.35
N ILE A 350 12.37 17.41 3.78
CA ILE A 350 11.31 16.71 3.05
C ILE A 350 11.14 17.29 1.65
N HIS A 351 10.98 18.62 1.54
CA HIS A 351 10.84 19.29 0.24
C HIS A 351 12.04 19.06 -0.66
N THR A 352 13.26 19.29 -0.16
CA THR A 352 14.51 19.09 -0.92
C THR A 352 14.69 17.62 -1.35
N THR A 353 14.23 16.69 -0.53
CA THR A 353 14.24 15.27 -0.89
C THR A 353 13.29 14.98 -2.06
N MET A 354 12.09 15.58 -2.10
CA MET A 354 11.19 15.43 -3.24
C MET A 354 11.78 16.05 -4.53
N GLU A 355 12.44 17.21 -4.44
CA GLU A 355 13.20 17.77 -5.57
C GLU A 355 14.30 16.82 -6.04
N SER A 356 15.01 16.18 -5.11
CA SER A 356 16.08 15.22 -5.42
C SER A 356 15.56 13.94 -6.06
N ILE A 357 14.42 13.43 -5.62
CA ILE A 357 13.74 12.29 -6.26
C ILE A 357 13.40 12.62 -7.71
N MET A 358 12.82 13.79 -7.97
CA MET A 358 12.52 14.20 -9.34
C MET A 358 13.81 14.36 -10.17
N LYS A 359 14.84 15.00 -9.60
CA LYS A 359 16.13 15.26 -10.27
C LYS A 359 16.90 13.99 -10.63
N TYR A 360 16.93 13.00 -9.74
CA TYR A 360 17.83 11.85 -9.85
C TYR A 360 17.15 10.56 -10.30
N ASN A 361 15.85 10.42 -10.07
CA ASN A 361 15.13 9.19 -10.37
C ASN A 361 14.21 9.32 -11.58
N TYR A 362 13.80 10.55 -11.99
CA TYR A 362 13.00 10.69 -13.19
C TYR A 362 13.84 10.48 -14.45
N VAL A 363 13.45 9.51 -15.25
CA VAL A 363 14.07 9.17 -16.54
C VAL A 363 13.04 9.40 -17.63
N SER A 364 13.35 10.27 -18.59
CA SER A 364 12.42 10.63 -19.68
C SER A 364 12.47 9.69 -20.88
N ASP A 365 13.46 8.80 -20.94
CA ASP A 365 13.69 7.84 -22.03
C ASP A 365 14.46 6.63 -21.50
N PHE A 366 13.82 5.46 -21.49
CA PHE A 366 14.39 4.20 -21.02
C PHE A 366 15.04 3.36 -22.14
N SER A 367 15.17 3.85 -23.37
CA SER A 367 15.73 3.09 -24.51
C SER A 367 17.15 2.56 -24.25
N ARG A 368 17.91 3.22 -23.36
CA ARG A 368 19.30 2.84 -23.01
C ARG A 368 19.43 2.36 -21.56
N HIS A 369 18.30 2.19 -20.86
CA HIS A 369 18.32 1.77 -19.47
C HIS A 369 18.53 0.27 -19.36
N PHE A 370 19.43 -0.14 -18.47
CA PHE A 370 19.66 -1.54 -18.13
C PHE A 370 18.69 -1.97 -17.00
N ASN A 371 17.87 -2.95 -17.27
CA ASN A 371 17.03 -3.60 -16.27
C ASN A 371 17.74 -4.81 -15.65
N ASN A 372 17.78 -4.83 -14.32
CA ASN A 372 18.39 -5.95 -13.59
C ASN A 372 17.48 -7.19 -13.55
N MET A 373 16.16 -6.98 -13.40
CA MET A 373 15.18 -8.07 -13.25
C MET A 373 13.99 -7.89 -14.18
N ARG A 374 12.96 -7.15 -13.75
CA ARG A 374 11.69 -6.99 -14.47
C ARG A 374 11.64 -5.64 -15.19
N SER A 375 10.96 -5.58 -16.32
CA SER A 375 10.82 -4.35 -17.12
C SER A 375 9.35 -3.93 -17.18
N TYR A 376 9.00 -2.86 -16.48
CA TYR A 376 7.67 -2.24 -16.52
C TYR A 376 7.65 -0.94 -17.35
N VAL A 377 8.82 -0.48 -17.77
CA VAL A 377 9.06 0.64 -18.67
C VAL A 377 9.96 0.17 -19.81
N MET A 378 9.66 0.55 -21.05
CA MET A 378 10.41 0.10 -22.22
C MET A 378 10.54 1.21 -23.26
N GLY A 379 11.68 1.20 -23.97
CA GLY A 379 11.91 2.12 -25.09
C GLY A 379 11.87 3.59 -24.63
N GLU A 380 11.20 4.43 -25.39
CA GLU A 380 11.08 5.87 -25.18
C GLU A 380 10.11 6.28 -24.05
N GLU A 381 9.63 5.31 -23.26
CA GLU A 381 8.75 5.61 -22.14
C GLU A 381 9.51 6.31 -21.00
N ALA A 382 8.77 7.06 -20.18
CA ALA A 382 9.30 7.77 -19.02
C ALA A 382 8.78 7.18 -17.70
N GLY A 383 9.50 7.43 -16.60
CA GLY A 383 9.09 7.01 -15.26
C GLY A 383 10.09 7.37 -14.17
N LEU A 384 9.71 7.12 -12.90
CA LEU A 384 10.56 7.26 -11.74
C LEU A 384 11.26 5.94 -11.40
N LEU A 385 12.56 5.90 -11.58
CA LEU A 385 13.42 4.77 -11.23
C LEU A 385 13.39 4.51 -9.72
N MET A 386 13.39 3.23 -9.31
CA MET A 386 13.34 2.86 -7.89
C MET A 386 14.48 3.47 -7.08
N ALA A 387 15.72 3.43 -7.57
CA ALA A 387 16.84 4.10 -6.92
C ALA A 387 17.90 4.58 -7.90
N SER A 388 18.53 5.69 -7.57
CA SER A 388 19.68 6.23 -8.24
C SER A 388 20.82 6.47 -7.25
N TRP A 389 22.07 6.52 -7.71
CA TRP A 389 23.25 6.70 -6.84
C TRP A 389 24.12 7.87 -7.29
N PRO A 390 23.67 9.11 -7.16
CA PRO A 390 24.48 10.28 -7.57
C PRO A 390 25.75 10.44 -6.74
N LYS A 391 25.83 9.85 -5.54
CA LYS A 391 26.96 9.94 -4.60
C LYS A 391 27.74 8.63 -4.44
N GLY A 392 27.56 7.66 -5.33
CA GLY A 392 28.27 6.39 -5.34
C GLY A 392 27.40 5.19 -4.99
N ARG A 393 27.43 4.19 -5.86
CA ARG A 393 26.62 2.97 -5.78
C ARG A 393 27.35 1.86 -5.05
N LEU A 394 26.61 1.06 -4.28
CA LEU A 394 27.08 -0.23 -3.74
C LEU A 394 27.34 -1.21 -4.89
N GLU A 395 28.23 -2.16 -4.67
CA GLU A 395 28.51 -3.23 -5.62
C GLU A 395 27.25 -4.09 -5.85
N VAL A 396 26.60 -4.49 -4.76
CA VAL A 396 25.39 -5.32 -4.77
C VAL A 396 24.24 -4.58 -4.06
N PRO A 397 23.52 -3.69 -4.76
CA PRO A 397 22.36 -3.02 -4.19
C PRO A 397 21.14 -3.95 -4.14
N PHE A 398 20.03 -3.51 -3.50
CA PHE A 398 18.79 -4.28 -3.45
C PHE A 398 18.26 -4.62 -4.86
N PRO A 399 17.57 -5.77 -5.04
CA PRO A 399 17.31 -6.34 -6.36
C PRO A 399 16.49 -5.45 -7.31
N TYR A 400 15.56 -4.65 -6.79
CA TYR A 400 14.60 -3.87 -7.58
C TYR A 400 15.10 -2.47 -7.99
N PHE A 401 16.36 -2.16 -7.73
CA PHE A 401 16.91 -0.80 -7.90
C PHE A 401 16.73 -0.22 -9.32
N ALA A 402 16.75 -1.07 -10.34
CA ALA A 402 16.67 -0.68 -11.75
C ALA A 402 15.23 -0.73 -12.31
N GLU A 403 14.24 -1.02 -11.49
CA GLU A 403 12.85 -1.12 -11.91
C GLU A 403 12.10 0.22 -11.78
N VAL A 404 10.95 0.30 -12.41
CA VAL A 404 9.97 1.38 -12.30
C VAL A 404 8.63 0.74 -11.95
N MET A 405 8.08 1.06 -10.79
CA MET A 405 6.86 0.45 -10.29
C MET A 405 5.82 1.52 -9.98
N THR A 406 4.66 1.43 -10.61
CA THR A 406 3.65 2.51 -10.62
C THR A 406 3.18 2.91 -9.23
N GLY A 407 3.03 1.96 -8.31
CA GLY A 407 2.59 2.26 -6.95
C GLY A 407 3.56 3.17 -6.18
N PHE A 408 4.87 2.97 -6.35
CA PHE A 408 5.90 3.84 -5.76
C PHE A 408 5.94 5.20 -6.45
N GLU A 409 5.80 5.23 -7.77
CA GLU A 409 5.72 6.48 -8.52
C GLU A 409 4.53 7.33 -8.06
N TYR A 410 3.35 6.73 -7.81
CA TYR A 410 2.18 7.43 -7.27
C TYR A 410 2.45 7.99 -5.87
N CYS A 411 3.10 7.23 -4.98
CA CYS A 411 3.43 7.73 -3.64
C CYS A 411 4.37 8.94 -3.69
N ALA A 412 5.41 8.88 -4.52
CA ALA A 412 6.33 10.00 -4.73
C ALA A 412 5.60 11.22 -5.34
N ALA A 413 4.79 11.01 -6.39
CA ALA A 413 4.00 12.09 -6.99
C ALA A 413 3.04 12.75 -5.99
N VAL A 414 2.36 11.97 -5.16
CA VAL A 414 1.49 12.51 -4.11
C VAL A 414 2.30 13.26 -3.04
N GLY A 415 3.46 12.77 -2.66
CA GLY A 415 4.41 13.50 -1.81
C GLY A 415 4.77 14.87 -2.41
N MET A 416 5.09 14.92 -3.70
CA MET A 416 5.35 16.16 -4.44
C MET A 416 4.15 17.12 -4.39
N ILE A 417 2.90 16.63 -4.53
CA ILE A 417 1.70 17.48 -4.42
C ILE A 417 1.64 18.15 -3.05
N TYR A 418 1.86 17.41 -1.96
CA TYR A 418 1.85 17.96 -0.60
C TYR A 418 2.96 19.00 -0.37
N GLU A 419 4.07 18.87 -1.09
CA GLU A 419 5.18 19.84 -1.07
C GLU A 419 5.02 21.01 -2.06
N GLY A 420 3.88 21.10 -2.77
CA GLY A 420 3.59 22.18 -3.73
C GLY A 420 4.22 22.00 -5.11
N MET A 421 4.84 20.85 -5.39
CA MET A 421 5.47 20.49 -6.66
C MET A 421 4.44 19.80 -7.58
N THR A 422 3.33 20.48 -7.86
CA THR A 422 2.19 19.88 -8.57
C THR A 422 2.50 19.54 -10.02
N ASP A 423 3.29 20.35 -10.72
CA ASP A 423 3.64 20.13 -12.13
C ASP A 423 4.54 18.90 -12.31
N GLU A 424 5.51 18.70 -11.41
CA GLU A 424 6.37 17.52 -11.35
C GLU A 424 5.54 16.27 -11.04
N ALA A 425 4.64 16.36 -10.07
CA ALA A 425 3.73 15.27 -9.73
C ALA A 425 2.85 14.85 -10.90
N LEU A 426 2.24 15.82 -11.60
CA LEU A 426 1.42 15.56 -12.78
C LEU A 426 2.24 14.99 -13.94
N THR A 427 3.50 15.38 -14.07
CA THR A 427 4.44 14.80 -15.04
C THR A 427 4.68 13.31 -14.74
N CYS A 428 4.92 12.96 -13.48
CA CYS A 428 5.05 11.55 -13.06
C CYS A 428 3.76 10.75 -13.34
N ILE A 429 2.59 11.25 -12.91
CA ILE A 429 1.31 10.58 -13.11
C ILE A 429 1.02 10.40 -14.61
N ARG A 430 1.29 11.40 -15.43
CA ARG A 430 1.14 11.33 -16.90
C ARG A 430 2.04 10.24 -17.48
N SER A 431 3.31 10.22 -17.07
CA SER A 431 4.26 9.18 -17.53
C SER A 431 3.76 7.76 -17.24
N ILE A 432 3.09 7.55 -16.09
CA ILE A 432 2.45 6.26 -15.79
C ILE A 432 1.32 6.00 -16.78
N ARG A 433 0.38 6.93 -16.94
CA ARG A 433 -0.80 6.73 -17.78
C ARG A 433 -0.45 6.56 -19.25
N ASP A 434 0.58 7.24 -19.74
CA ASP A 434 1.09 7.08 -21.11
C ASP A 434 1.66 5.66 -21.36
N ARG A 435 2.07 4.94 -20.33
CA ARG A 435 2.47 3.52 -20.44
C ARG A 435 1.27 2.57 -20.48
N PHE A 436 0.13 2.97 -19.92
CA PHE A 436 -1.10 2.17 -19.78
C PHE A 436 -2.28 2.85 -20.49
N ASP A 437 -2.08 3.23 -21.75
CA ASP A 437 -2.99 4.06 -22.55
C ASP A 437 -4.06 3.28 -23.32
N GLY A 438 -4.08 1.94 -23.19
CA GLY A 438 -4.97 1.04 -23.92
C GLY A 438 -4.44 0.61 -25.29
N ALA A 439 -3.46 1.32 -25.85
CA ALA A 439 -2.77 0.92 -27.07
C ALA A 439 -1.51 0.11 -26.77
N LYS A 440 -0.71 0.58 -25.82
CA LYS A 440 0.52 -0.11 -25.38
C LYS A 440 0.23 -1.21 -24.37
N ARG A 441 -0.54 -0.88 -23.31
CA ARG A 441 -0.89 -1.83 -22.24
C ARG A 441 -2.32 -1.60 -21.76
N ASN A 442 -2.87 -2.61 -21.08
CA ASN A 442 -4.20 -2.54 -20.49
C ASN A 442 -4.28 -1.38 -19.46
N PRO A 443 -5.18 -0.39 -19.65
CA PRO A 443 -5.28 0.78 -18.80
C PRO A 443 -5.84 0.46 -17.39
N PHE A 444 -6.45 -0.70 -17.21
CA PHE A 444 -7.05 -1.17 -15.96
C PHE A 444 -6.15 -2.12 -15.17
N SER A 445 -4.91 -2.34 -15.62
CA SER A 445 -3.99 -3.27 -14.98
C SER A 445 -2.56 -2.74 -15.01
N GLU A 446 -2.11 -2.21 -13.90
CA GLU A 446 -0.73 -1.79 -13.67
C GLU A 446 -0.02 -2.88 -12.87
N PRO A 447 0.83 -3.70 -13.49
CA PRO A 447 1.45 -4.84 -12.83
C PRO A 447 2.72 -4.47 -12.06
N GLU A 448 3.00 -5.26 -11.02
CA GLU A 448 4.31 -5.44 -10.40
C GLU A 448 4.57 -6.95 -10.29
N CYS A 449 4.34 -7.57 -9.13
CA CYS A 449 4.31 -9.02 -9.00
C CYS A 449 2.88 -9.53 -9.28
N GLY A 450 2.51 -9.63 -10.55
CA GLY A 450 1.17 -9.97 -11.01
C GLY A 450 0.37 -8.77 -11.53
N HIS A 451 -0.72 -9.07 -12.23
CA HIS A 451 -1.67 -8.11 -12.77
C HIS A 451 -2.60 -7.56 -11.70
N HIS A 452 -3.25 -6.42 -11.97
CA HIS A 452 -4.16 -5.76 -11.03
C HIS A 452 -3.55 -5.70 -9.62
N TYR A 453 -2.35 -5.13 -9.56
CA TYR A 453 -1.54 -5.12 -8.35
C TYR A 453 -2.06 -4.12 -7.32
N ALA A 454 -2.15 -4.53 -6.05
CA ALA A 454 -2.80 -3.74 -5.01
C ALA A 454 -2.16 -2.37 -4.79
N ARG A 455 -0.82 -2.27 -4.90
CA ARG A 455 -0.08 -1.02 -4.71
C ARG A 455 -0.45 0.06 -5.72
N SER A 456 -0.90 -0.28 -6.94
CA SER A 456 -1.32 0.70 -7.94
C SER A 456 -2.50 1.57 -7.45
N MET A 457 -3.30 1.08 -6.50
CA MET A 457 -4.38 1.86 -5.88
C MET A 457 -3.88 3.01 -4.97
N ALA A 458 -2.56 3.18 -4.80
CA ALA A 458 -1.96 4.41 -4.27
C ALA A 458 -2.33 5.63 -5.11
N SER A 459 -2.65 5.44 -6.38
CA SER A 459 -3.14 6.48 -7.29
C SER A 459 -4.35 7.26 -6.75
N TRP A 460 -5.21 6.63 -5.93
CA TRP A 460 -6.34 7.32 -5.30
C TRP A 460 -5.92 8.48 -4.40
N ALA A 461 -4.75 8.40 -3.78
CA ALA A 461 -4.22 9.47 -2.94
C ALA A 461 -3.96 10.78 -3.68
N SER A 462 -3.77 10.76 -5.00
CA SER A 462 -3.64 11.98 -5.80
C SER A 462 -4.93 12.82 -5.78
N VAL A 463 -6.10 12.17 -5.71
CA VAL A 463 -7.40 12.83 -5.55
C VAL A 463 -7.47 13.51 -4.17
N ILE A 464 -7.02 12.81 -3.13
CA ILE A 464 -7.01 13.33 -1.76
C ILE A 464 -6.09 14.56 -1.65
N ALA A 465 -4.86 14.44 -2.16
CA ALA A 465 -3.87 15.51 -2.08
C ALA A 465 -4.28 16.75 -2.89
N LEU A 466 -4.71 16.60 -4.15
CA LEU A 466 -5.11 17.72 -5.01
C LEU A 466 -6.36 18.45 -4.52
N SER A 467 -7.28 17.74 -3.86
CA SER A 467 -8.46 18.37 -3.27
C SER A 467 -8.18 19.09 -1.95
N GLY A 468 -7.01 18.85 -1.34
CA GLY A 468 -6.76 19.26 0.02
C GLY A 468 -7.70 18.59 1.03
N PHE A 469 -8.27 17.43 0.65
CA PHE A 469 -9.23 16.72 1.50
C PHE A 469 -8.57 16.30 2.81
N HIS A 470 -9.14 16.79 3.88
CA HIS A 470 -8.84 16.36 5.24
C HIS A 470 -10.16 16.18 5.98
N TYR A 471 -10.34 15.02 6.57
CA TYR A 471 -11.51 14.71 7.36
C TYR A 471 -11.13 13.92 8.60
N SER A 472 -11.63 14.39 9.73
CA SER A 472 -11.54 13.68 10.99
C SER A 472 -12.91 13.68 11.68
N ALA A 473 -13.47 12.51 11.89
CA ALA A 473 -14.71 12.34 12.67
C ALA A 473 -14.45 12.38 14.20
N VAL A 474 -13.18 12.47 14.62
CA VAL A 474 -12.76 12.46 16.03
C VAL A 474 -12.34 13.84 16.56
N ASP A 475 -11.91 14.72 15.68
CA ASP A 475 -11.64 16.11 16.03
C ASP A 475 -12.97 16.89 16.05
N LYS A 476 -13.23 17.59 17.16
CA LYS A 476 -14.42 18.41 17.33
C LYS A 476 -14.14 19.88 17.10
#